data_a630e02b9a2ccffb399939cb9288ed6c
#
_entry.id   a630e02b9a2ccffb399939cb9288ed6c
#
_cell.length_a   1.000
_cell.length_b   1.000
_cell.length_c   1.000
_cell.angle_alpha   90.00
_cell.angle_beta   90.00
_cell.angle_gamma   90.00
#
_symmetry.space_group_name_H-M   'P 1'
#
loop_
_entity.id
_entity.type
_entity.pdbx_description
1 polymer ?
#
loop_
_entity_poly.entity_id
_entity_poly.type
_entity_poly.pdbx_seq_one_letter_code
_entity_poly.pdbx_strand_id
1 'polypeptide(L)'
;MTATSKLTKRKFDVVIVGAGGSGMSASLLLANAGLNVAVLSKVFPTRSHTVAAQGGIAASLSNMDVDNWDFHFYDTIKGGDWLGDQDAIEFMCREAPKVVYDLEHYGMPFDRNPDGTIYQRPFGGHTSNHGEKAVQRACAAADRTGHAMLHTLYQQNVKSRTNFFVEWMALDLIRDAEGDVVGVTALEMETGDVHILEAKTVLLATGGAGRIFAASTNAYINTGDGLGMVARAGIPLQDMEFWQFHPTGVYGAGILLTEGCRGEGAILRNSNGERFMERYAPAYKDLATRDFVSRCMDQEIKEGRGCGPNKAYINLDMTHLGVETIMKRLPSMFEIGHNFANVDITKEPIPVIPTNHYQMGGIPSSITGQVVAPKNGVQEIVNGLYAVGECACVSVHGANRLGCNSLLDIIVFGFASGKHIIESKLQSKNHKPLPADAADKSLERLNQLDASTSGEYSQKIGDDIRNTMQTHASVFRTQASMDEGVAKIVKIRERISGMGLADKSKIFNTDRIEALEVDNMIEVAQATMVSAAARHECRGAHSVRDYDRPADDAKCPLGRDDVNWLKHTLWDKDTNSLSYKPVTLKPLTVESIPPKVRTF
;
A
#
# COMPACT_ATOMS: atom_id res chain seq x y z
N MET A 1 -0.95 35.19 -26.71
CA MET A 1 -2.09 35.40 -25.76
C MET A 1 -2.33 34.04 -25.09
N THR A 2 -1.81 33.87 -23.90
CA THR A 2 -2.09 32.69 -23.07
C THR A 2 -3.56 32.76 -22.66
N ALA A 3 -4.38 31.83 -23.18
CA ALA A 3 -5.75 31.69 -22.70
C ALA A 3 -5.67 31.38 -21.21
N THR A 4 -6.12 32.30 -20.38
CA THR A 4 -6.32 32.07 -18.94
C THR A 4 -7.25 30.88 -18.82
N SER A 5 -6.74 29.75 -18.34
CA SER A 5 -7.55 28.58 -18.07
C SER A 5 -8.67 28.99 -17.12
N LYS A 6 -9.91 28.77 -17.51
CA LYS A 6 -11.07 29.15 -16.71
C LYS A 6 -11.12 28.28 -15.46
N LEU A 7 -10.77 28.87 -14.31
CA LEU A 7 -10.80 28.17 -13.04
C LEU A 7 -12.26 27.92 -12.62
N THR A 8 -12.73 26.68 -12.70
CA THR A 8 -14.09 26.29 -12.33
C THR A 8 -14.11 25.84 -10.86
N LYS A 9 -15.13 26.28 -10.11
CA LYS A 9 -15.35 25.88 -8.71
C LYS A 9 -16.58 24.99 -8.59
N ARG A 10 -16.46 23.90 -7.84
CA ARG A 10 -17.57 22.98 -7.52
C ARG A 10 -17.59 22.74 -6.01
N LYS A 11 -18.78 22.47 -5.44
CA LYS A 11 -18.98 22.27 -4.01
C LYS A 11 -19.53 20.89 -3.68
N PHE A 12 -18.94 20.24 -2.69
CA PHE A 12 -19.32 18.92 -2.20
C PHE A 12 -19.28 18.86 -0.68
N ASP A 13 -20.06 17.99 -0.06
CA ASP A 13 -19.87 17.70 1.37
C ASP A 13 -18.53 16.98 1.58
N VAL A 14 -18.25 15.97 0.75
CA VAL A 14 -17.02 15.18 0.80
C VAL A 14 -16.41 15.03 -0.59
N VAL A 15 -15.12 15.28 -0.70
CA VAL A 15 -14.32 14.93 -1.88
C VAL A 15 -13.41 13.75 -1.52
N ILE A 16 -13.56 12.65 -2.23
CA ILE A 16 -12.73 11.44 -2.09
C ILE A 16 -11.74 11.41 -3.25
N VAL A 17 -10.46 11.30 -2.96
CA VAL A 17 -9.40 11.18 -3.96
C VAL A 17 -8.94 9.74 -4.02
N GLY A 18 -9.34 9.04 -5.09
CA GLY A 18 -9.07 7.62 -5.31
C GLY A 18 -10.33 6.75 -5.25
N ALA A 19 -10.58 6.01 -6.35
CA ALA A 19 -11.72 5.10 -6.50
C ALA A 19 -11.32 3.62 -6.36
N GLY A 20 -10.33 3.33 -5.49
CA GLY A 20 -9.98 1.96 -5.08
C GLY A 20 -10.97 1.40 -4.05
N GLY A 21 -10.65 0.22 -3.51
CA GLY A 21 -11.51 -0.45 -2.52
C GLY A 21 -11.85 0.44 -1.33
N SER A 22 -10.88 1.16 -0.76
CA SER A 22 -11.10 2.04 0.40
C SER A 22 -11.95 3.26 0.07
N GLY A 23 -11.67 3.95 -1.04
CA GLY A 23 -12.47 5.11 -1.46
C GLY A 23 -13.91 4.73 -1.79
N MET A 24 -14.13 3.60 -2.49
CA MET A 24 -15.47 3.11 -2.81
C MET A 24 -16.23 2.59 -1.59
N SER A 25 -15.56 2.04 -0.59
CA SER A 25 -16.20 1.64 0.67
C SER A 25 -16.71 2.85 1.45
N ALA A 26 -15.89 3.89 1.58
CA ALA A 26 -16.30 5.14 2.23
C ALA A 26 -17.42 5.84 1.44
N SER A 27 -17.26 6.00 0.11
CA SER A 27 -18.25 6.68 -0.74
C SER A 27 -19.62 6.02 -0.72
N LEU A 28 -19.67 4.68 -0.68
CA LEU A 28 -20.92 3.93 -0.60
C LEU A 28 -21.73 4.30 0.65
N LEU A 29 -21.09 4.34 1.81
CA LEU A 29 -21.75 4.73 3.06
C LEU A 29 -22.22 6.18 3.02
N LEU A 30 -21.36 7.08 2.56
CA LEU A 30 -21.62 8.52 2.51
C LEU A 30 -22.77 8.85 1.54
N ALA A 31 -22.77 8.25 0.34
CA ALA A 31 -23.84 8.42 -0.64
C ALA A 31 -25.19 7.87 -0.13
N ASN A 32 -25.18 6.69 0.51
CA ASN A 32 -26.39 6.11 1.12
C ASN A 32 -26.93 6.96 2.29
N ALA A 33 -26.06 7.70 2.98
CA ALA A 33 -26.46 8.66 4.02
C ALA A 33 -26.94 10.01 3.44
N GLY A 34 -26.96 10.16 2.11
CA GLY A 34 -27.46 11.36 1.43
C GLY A 34 -26.47 12.54 1.39
N LEU A 35 -25.16 12.32 1.63
CA LEU A 35 -24.16 13.36 1.45
C LEU A 35 -23.87 13.57 -0.05
N ASN A 36 -23.55 14.82 -0.43
CA ASN A 36 -23.07 15.15 -1.75
C ASN A 36 -21.58 14.81 -1.86
N VAL A 37 -21.27 13.66 -2.48
CA VAL A 37 -19.92 13.09 -2.58
C VAL A 37 -19.39 13.19 -4.00
N ALA A 38 -18.13 13.64 -4.15
CA ALA A 38 -17.35 13.51 -5.37
C ALA A 38 -16.23 12.50 -5.18
N VAL A 39 -16.09 11.54 -6.09
CA VAL A 39 -14.97 10.57 -6.11
C VAL A 39 -14.12 10.82 -7.35
N LEU A 40 -12.89 11.29 -7.15
CA LEU A 40 -11.92 11.54 -8.22
C LEU A 40 -11.07 10.30 -8.47
N SER A 41 -10.82 9.99 -9.74
CA SER A 41 -9.95 8.90 -10.13
C SER A 41 -9.16 9.22 -11.40
N LYS A 42 -7.86 8.97 -11.39
CA LYS A 42 -6.98 9.12 -12.59
C LYS A 42 -7.35 8.14 -13.71
N VAL A 43 -7.96 7.02 -13.35
CA VAL A 43 -8.38 5.97 -14.28
C VAL A 43 -9.82 5.59 -14.00
N PHE A 44 -10.43 4.81 -14.90
CA PHE A 44 -11.75 4.25 -14.62
C PHE A 44 -11.72 3.45 -13.30
N PRO A 45 -12.72 3.57 -12.39
CA PRO A 45 -12.67 2.99 -11.04
C PRO A 45 -12.30 1.52 -10.98
N THR A 46 -12.79 0.69 -11.90
CA THR A 46 -12.50 -0.75 -11.96
C THR A 46 -11.08 -1.07 -12.47
N ARG A 47 -10.29 -0.05 -12.82
CA ARG A 47 -8.86 -0.16 -13.18
C ARG A 47 -7.94 0.19 -12.02
N SER A 48 -8.46 0.53 -10.83
CA SER A 48 -7.64 0.82 -9.67
C SER A 48 -6.86 -0.43 -9.24
N HIS A 49 -5.72 -0.23 -8.54
CA HIS A 49 -4.80 -1.33 -8.20
C HIS A 49 -5.44 -2.46 -7.38
N THR A 50 -6.51 -2.18 -6.64
CA THR A 50 -7.29 -3.19 -5.92
C THR A 50 -7.69 -4.37 -6.83
N VAL A 51 -7.92 -4.15 -8.14
CA VAL A 51 -8.28 -5.20 -9.11
C VAL A 51 -7.22 -6.30 -9.21
N ALA A 52 -5.95 -5.97 -8.96
CA ALA A 52 -4.82 -6.88 -9.06
C ALA A 52 -4.60 -7.75 -7.80
N ALA A 53 -5.36 -7.53 -6.73
CA ALA A 53 -5.21 -8.31 -5.50
C ALA A 53 -5.83 -9.72 -5.67
N GLN A 54 -5.03 -10.74 -5.39
CA GLN A 54 -5.33 -12.14 -5.73
C GLN A 54 -5.59 -13.01 -4.48
N GLY A 55 -5.00 -12.65 -3.33
CA GLY A 55 -4.87 -13.53 -2.18
C GLY A 55 -6.18 -13.84 -1.45
N GLY A 56 -6.87 -12.85 -0.97
CA GLY A 56 -8.06 -12.98 -0.13
C GLY A 56 -8.17 -11.88 0.92
N ILE A 57 -9.20 -11.96 1.74
CA ILE A 57 -9.46 -11.08 2.89
C ILE A 57 -9.33 -11.93 4.16
N ALA A 58 -8.44 -11.55 5.09
CA ALA A 58 -8.27 -12.27 6.34
C ALA A 58 -9.44 -11.99 7.29
N ALA A 59 -10.16 -13.03 7.72
CA ALA A 59 -11.23 -12.92 8.71
C ALA A 59 -11.40 -14.23 9.46
N SER A 60 -11.52 -14.19 10.79
CA SER A 60 -11.67 -15.37 11.64
C SER A 60 -13.12 -15.83 11.66
N LEU A 61 -13.55 -16.54 10.60
CA LEU A 61 -14.93 -17.05 10.47
C LEU A 61 -15.13 -18.43 11.11
N SER A 62 -14.06 -19.16 11.40
CA SER A 62 -14.09 -20.55 11.91
C SER A 62 -14.81 -21.55 10.99
N ASN A 63 -14.84 -21.31 9.68
CA ASN A 63 -15.52 -22.22 8.74
C ASN A 63 -14.68 -23.45 8.38
N MET A 64 -13.37 -23.39 8.52
CA MET A 64 -12.43 -24.45 8.16
C MET A 64 -11.74 -25.04 9.39
N ASP A 65 -11.27 -24.19 10.29
CA ASP A 65 -10.58 -24.53 11.53
C ASP A 65 -11.18 -23.73 12.69
N VAL A 66 -10.93 -24.15 13.93
CA VAL A 66 -11.25 -23.30 15.10
C VAL A 66 -10.36 -22.07 15.09
N ASP A 67 -10.98 -20.93 14.94
CA ASP A 67 -10.31 -19.63 14.81
C ASP A 67 -11.09 -18.53 15.53
N ASN A 68 -10.43 -17.46 15.94
CA ASN A 68 -11.08 -16.27 16.46
C ASN A 68 -10.25 -15.01 16.17
N TRP A 69 -10.84 -13.83 16.38
CA TRP A 69 -10.19 -12.56 16.11
C TRP A 69 -8.93 -12.33 16.98
N ASP A 70 -8.83 -12.90 18.16
CA ASP A 70 -7.66 -12.76 19.05
C ASP A 70 -6.42 -13.48 18.49
N PHE A 71 -6.60 -14.62 17.84
CA PHE A 71 -5.52 -15.29 17.10
C PHE A 71 -5.07 -14.47 15.90
N HIS A 72 -6.02 -13.86 15.17
CA HIS A 72 -5.73 -12.95 14.06
C HIS A 72 -4.99 -11.69 14.55
N PHE A 73 -5.39 -11.14 15.69
CA PHE A 73 -4.74 -10.01 16.36
C PHE A 73 -3.27 -10.33 16.70
N TYR A 74 -3.02 -11.49 17.35
CA TYR A 74 -1.67 -11.95 17.64
C TYR A 74 -0.81 -12.10 16.37
N ASP A 75 -1.32 -12.75 15.35
CA ASP A 75 -0.60 -12.98 14.09
C ASP A 75 -0.26 -11.67 13.39
N THR A 76 -1.15 -10.69 13.44
CA THR A 76 -0.93 -9.37 12.85
C THR A 76 0.18 -8.61 13.59
N ILE A 77 0.19 -8.62 14.92
CA ILE A 77 1.25 -8.01 15.74
C ILE A 77 2.60 -8.69 15.46
N LYS A 78 2.64 -10.03 15.50
CA LYS A 78 3.84 -10.82 15.20
C LYS A 78 4.32 -10.59 13.78
N GLY A 79 3.40 -10.57 12.81
CA GLY A 79 3.68 -10.30 11.41
C GLY A 79 4.29 -8.92 11.20
N GLY A 80 3.76 -7.90 11.88
CA GLY A 80 4.21 -6.51 11.88
C GLY A 80 5.47 -6.23 12.71
N ASP A 81 6.07 -7.27 13.30
CA ASP A 81 7.28 -7.20 14.13
C ASP A 81 7.15 -6.18 15.28
N TRP A 82 5.98 -6.16 15.93
CA TRP A 82 5.59 -5.32 17.06
C TRP A 82 5.67 -3.80 16.84
N LEU A 83 5.78 -3.34 15.61
CA LEU A 83 5.75 -1.91 15.29
C LEU A 83 4.31 -1.40 15.08
N GLY A 84 3.34 -2.27 14.85
CA GLY A 84 1.94 -1.88 14.68
C GLY A 84 1.28 -1.44 15.98
N ASP A 85 0.38 -0.45 15.89
CA ASP A 85 -0.41 0.04 17.02
C ASP A 85 -1.50 -0.98 17.40
N GLN A 86 -1.43 -1.54 18.61
CA GLN A 86 -2.26 -2.68 19.02
C GLN A 86 -3.74 -2.34 19.14
N ASP A 87 -4.11 -1.11 19.43
CA ASP A 87 -5.51 -0.65 19.44
C ASP A 87 -6.11 -0.67 18.03
N ALA A 88 -5.38 -0.20 17.03
CA ALA A 88 -5.81 -0.22 15.63
C ALA A 88 -5.88 -1.66 15.08
N ILE A 89 -4.92 -2.51 15.43
CA ILE A 89 -4.91 -3.93 15.05
C ILE A 89 -6.11 -4.66 15.67
N GLU A 90 -6.41 -4.44 16.97
CA GLU A 90 -7.57 -5.03 17.61
C GLU A 90 -8.86 -4.63 16.90
N PHE A 91 -9.02 -3.33 16.60
CA PHE A 91 -10.18 -2.81 15.88
C PHE A 91 -10.35 -3.53 14.53
N MET A 92 -9.29 -3.59 13.74
CA MET A 92 -9.32 -4.24 12.42
C MET A 92 -9.71 -5.72 12.52
N CYS A 93 -9.11 -6.47 13.43
CA CYS A 93 -9.35 -7.91 13.56
C CYS A 93 -10.74 -8.25 14.09
N ARG A 94 -11.32 -7.40 14.95
CA ARG A 94 -12.71 -7.55 15.43
C ARG A 94 -13.74 -7.25 14.34
N GLU A 95 -13.50 -6.22 13.52
CA GLU A 95 -14.42 -5.86 12.44
C GLU A 95 -14.33 -6.84 11.24
N ALA A 96 -13.26 -7.62 11.12
CA ALA A 96 -13.00 -8.47 9.95
C ALA A 96 -14.15 -9.42 9.58
N PRO A 97 -14.73 -10.22 10.51
CA PRO A 97 -15.85 -11.10 10.17
C PRO A 97 -17.06 -10.35 9.63
N LYS A 98 -17.40 -9.22 10.28
CA LYS A 98 -18.52 -8.39 9.86
C LYS A 98 -18.33 -7.83 8.46
N VAL A 99 -17.13 -7.33 8.15
CA VAL A 99 -16.80 -6.77 6.84
C VAL A 99 -16.92 -7.80 5.73
N VAL A 100 -16.51 -9.05 5.96
CA VAL A 100 -16.66 -10.13 4.99
C VAL A 100 -18.14 -10.41 4.70
N TYR A 101 -18.98 -10.50 5.74
CA TYR A 101 -20.42 -10.68 5.54
C TYR A 101 -21.11 -9.47 4.92
N ASP A 102 -20.68 -8.24 5.23
CA ASP A 102 -21.21 -7.03 4.55
C ASP A 102 -20.90 -7.08 3.05
N LEU A 103 -19.67 -7.48 2.65
CA LEU A 103 -19.31 -7.67 1.24
C LEU A 103 -20.12 -8.78 0.57
N GLU A 104 -20.37 -9.89 1.26
CA GLU A 104 -21.23 -10.97 0.79
C GLU A 104 -22.65 -10.44 0.50
N HIS A 105 -23.23 -9.69 1.43
CA HIS A 105 -24.56 -9.07 1.25
C HIS A 105 -24.58 -8.03 0.12
N TYR A 106 -23.46 -7.41 -0.20
CA TYR A 106 -23.34 -6.56 -1.39
C TYR A 106 -23.22 -7.35 -2.69
N GLY A 107 -23.09 -8.68 -2.62
CA GLY A 107 -23.02 -9.58 -3.77
C GLY A 107 -21.62 -10.05 -4.14
N MET A 108 -20.65 -9.96 -3.23
CA MET A 108 -19.32 -10.51 -3.48
C MET A 108 -19.35 -12.04 -3.56
N PRO A 109 -18.89 -12.66 -4.67
CA PRO A 109 -18.99 -14.10 -4.90
C PRO A 109 -17.81 -14.85 -4.26
N PHE A 110 -17.78 -14.93 -2.93
CA PHE A 110 -16.80 -15.75 -2.23
C PHE A 110 -16.92 -17.24 -2.59
N ASP A 111 -15.79 -17.94 -2.65
CA ASP A 111 -15.76 -19.41 -2.77
C ASP A 111 -16.51 -20.06 -1.59
N ARG A 112 -17.17 -21.21 -1.86
CA ARG A 112 -18.03 -21.89 -0.90
C ARG A 112 -17.55 -23.30 -0.59
N ASN A 113 -17.77 -23.69 0.66
CA ASN A 113 -17.75 -25.09 1.10
C ASN A 113 -19.03 -25.82 0.64
N PRO A 114 -19.03 -27.17 0.64
CA PRO A 114 -20.24 -27.94 0.28
C PRO A 114 -21.47 -27.66 1.14
N ASP A 115 -21.27 -27.22 2.38
CA ASP A 115 -22.34 -26.82 3.32
C ASP A 115 -22.86 -25.37 3.10
N GLY A 116 -22.30 -24.65 2.12
CA GLY A 116 -22.68 -23.28 1.78
C GLY A 116 -21.92 -22.19 2.57
N THR A 117 -21.09 -22.53 3.54
CA THR A 117 -20.26 -21.54 4.25
C THR A 117 -19.14 -21.00 3.35
N ILE A 118 -18.61 -19.82 3.68
CA ILE A 118 -17.48 -19.22 2.93
C ILE A 118 -16.24 -20.09 3.12
N TYR A 119 -15.64 -20.51 2.00
CA TYR A 119 -14.36 -21.21 2.01
C TYR A 119 -13.23 -20.27 2.42
N GLN A 120 -12.34 -20.77 3.27
CA GLN A 120 -11.13 -20.06 3.70
C GLN A 120 -9.89 -20.87 3.33
N ARG A 121 -8.91 -20.24 2.69
CA ARG A 121 -7.65 -20.90 2.29
C ARG A 121 -6.53 -20.65 3.28
N PRO A 122 -5.51 -21.55 3.34
CA PRO A 122 -4.29 -21.31 4.12
C PRO A 122 -3.47 -20.16 3.54
N PHE A 123 -2.82 -19.42 4.43
CA PHE A 123 -1.93 -18.32 4.06
C PHE A 123 -0.77 -18.22 5.04
N GLY A 124 0.37 -17.65 4.61
CA GLY A 124 1.57 -17.56 5.44
C GLY A 124 1.36 -16.73 6.70
N GLY A 125 1.76 -17.28 7.85
CA GLY A 125 1.69 -16.61 9.14
C GLY A 125 0.32 -16.61 9.81
N HIS A 126 -0.71 -17.28 9.24
CA HIS A 126 -2.00 -17.46 9.89
C HIS A 126 -1.96 -18.64 10.83
N THR A 127 -2.18 -18.40 12.13
CA THR A 127 -2.07 -19.42 13.18
C THR A 127 -3.23 -19.34 14.17
N SER A 128 -3.52 -20.47 14.83
CA SER A 128 -4.38 -20.55 16.01
C SER A 128 -3.55 -20.60 17.30
N ASN A 129 -4.19 -20.35 18.43
CA ASN A 129 -3.58 -20.41 19.77
C ASN A 129 -2.23 -19.66 19.84
N HIS A 130 -2.17 -18.45 19.28
CA HIS A 130 -0.98 -17.59 19.34
C HIS A 130 0.31 -18.23 18.78
N GLY A 131 0.20 -18.87 17.63
CA GLY A 131 1.34 -19.42 16.88
C GLY A 131 1.55 -20.92 16.99
N GLU A 132 0.64 -21.69 17.62
CA GLU A 132 0.80 -23.13 17.81
C GLU A 132 0.53 -23.95 16.55
N LYS A 133 -0.52 -23.60 15.77
CA LYS A 133 -0.96 -24.38 14.61
C LYS A 133 -1.38 -23.47 13.47
N ALA A 134 -1.06 -23.82 12.23
CA ALA A 134 -1.56 -23.13 11.05
C ALA A 134 -3.10 -23.21 10.97
N VAL A 135 -3.75 -22.12 10.54
CA VAL A 135 -5.20 -22.00 10.38
C VAL A 135 -5.55 -21.39 9.03
N GLN A 136 -6.70 -21.79 8.47
CA GLN A 136 -7.23 -21.25 7.22
C GLN A 136 -8.15 -20.05 7.51
N ARG A 137 -7.70 -18.85 7.15
CA ARG A 137 -8.37 -17.56 7.49
C ARG A 137 -8.68 -16.69 6.27
N ALA A 138 -8.08 -16.94 5.10
CA ALA A 138 -8.21 -16.10 3.95
C ALA A 138 -9.49 -16.40 3.15
N CYS A 139 -10.50 -15.52 3.21
CA CYS A 139 -11.72 -15.57 2.41
C CYS A 139 -11.42 -15.08 0.99
N ALA A 140 -11.72 -15.86 -0.04
CA ALA A 140 -11.32 -15.59 -1.40
C ALA A 140 -12.43 -15.84 -2.43
N ALA A 141 -12.26 -15.23 -3.61
CA ALA A 141 -12.98 -15.56 -4.84
C ALA A 141 -11.93 -16.05 -5.85
N ALA A 142 -11.66 -17.34 -5.87
CA ALA A 142 -10.51 -17.97 -6.54
C ALA A 142 -9.21 -17.17 -6.32
N ASP A 143 -8.47 -16.88 -7.39
CA ASP A 143 -7.29 -15.99 -7.36
C ASP A 143 -7.59 -14.57 -7.89
N ARG A 144 -8.86 -14.12 -7.79
CA ARG A 144 -9.39 -12.85 -8.30
C ARG A 144 -10.16 -12.06 -7.25
N THR A 145 -9.78 -12.19 -5.98
CA THR A 145 -10.53 -11.60 -4.85
C THR A 145 -10.68 -10.09 -4.97
N GLY A 146 -9.59 -9.38 -5.30
CA GLY A 146 -9.64 -7.92 -5.47
C GLY A 146 -10.49 -7.47 -6.65
N HIS A 147 -10.44 -8.21 -7.77
CA HIS A 147 -11.32 -7.96 -8.91
C HIS A 147 -12.80 -8.11 -8.52
N ALA A 148 -13.17 -9.22 -7.88
CA ALA A 148 -14.53 -9.46 -7.44
C ALA A 148 -15.03 -8.38 -6.47
N MET A 149 -14.20 -8.03 -5.49
CA MET A 149 -14.50 -7.00 -4.48
C MET A 149 -14.69 -5.62 -5.12
N LEU A 150 -13.76 -5.22 -5.99
CA LEU A 150 -13.80 -3.91 -6.65
C LEU A 150 -15.04 -3.74 -7.52
N HIS A 151 -15.39 -4.75 -8.31
CA HIS A 151 -16.60 -4.74 -9.14
C HIS A 151 -17.88 -4.72 -8.30
N THR A 152 -17.93 -5.47 -7.20
CA THR A 152 -19.06 -5.44 -6.26
C THR A 152 -19.25 -4.04 -5.68
N LEU A 153 -18.17 -3.42 -5.16
CA LEU A 153 -18.23 -2.06 -4.62
C LEU A 153 -18.61 -1.02 -5.68
N TYR A 154 -18.09 -1.14 -6.90
CA TYR A 154 -18.42 -0.25 -7.99
C TYR A 154 -19.92 -0.32 -8.35
N GLN A 155 -20.47 -1.53 -8.49
CA GLN A 155 -21.90 -1.74 -8.75
C GLN A 155 -22.77 -1.11 -7.66
N GLN A 156 -22.43 -1.27 -6.39
CA GLN A 156 -23.16 -0.69 -5.27
C GLN A 156 -23.07 0.85 -5.27
N ASN A 157 -21.91 1.42 -5.61
CA ASN A 157 -21.73 2.86 -5.73
C ASN A 157 -22.55 3.45 -6.91
N VAL A 158 -22.60 2.76 -8.05
CA VAL A 158 -23.46 3.17 -9.18
C VAL A 158 -24.94 3.14 -8.77
N LYS A 159 -25.37 2.10 -8.06
CA LYS A 159 -26.74 1.99 -7.53
C LYS A 159 -27.06 3.14 -6.55
N SER A 160 -26.10 3.55 -5.74
CA SER A 160 -26.22 4.66 -4.78
C SER A 160 -26.03 6.05 -5.44
N ARG A 161 -25.84 6.10 -6.75
CA ARG A 161 -25.65 7.34 -7.54
C ARG A 161 -24.47 8.19 -7.07
N THR A 162 -23.38 7.55 -6.67
CA THR A 162 -22.11 8.24 -6.35
C THR A 162 -21.60 9.00 -7.58
N ASN A 163 -21.15 10.24 -7.41
CA ASN A 163 -20.60 11.05 -8.49
C ASN A 163 -19.12 10.71 -8.71
N PHE A 164 -18.81 10.03 -9.80
CA PHE A 164 -17.43 9.73 -10.20
C PHE A 164 -16.91 10.78 -11.18
N PHE A 165 -15.73 11.33 -10.90
CA PHE A 165 -14.93 12.16 -11.78
C PHE A 165 -13.78 11.31 -12.30
N VAL A 166 -14.00 10.66 -13.45
CA VAL A 166 -13.06 9.73 -14.07
C VAL A 166 -12.07 10.51 -14.92
N GLU A 167 -10.78 10.10 -14.88
CA GLU A 167 -9.68 10.77 -15.56
C GLU A 167 -9.46 12.21 -15.03
N TRP A 168 -9.60 12.33 -13.72
CA TRP A 168 -9.29 13.53 -12.95
C TRP A 168 -8.14 13.26 -11.99
N MET A 169 -7.07 14.04 -12.08
CA MET A 169 -5.92 13.97 -11.17
C MET A 169 -6.02 15.07 -10.12
N ALA A 170 -6.10 14.68 -8.84
CA ALA A 170 -5.95 15.64 -7.75
C ALA A 170 -4.51 16.16 -7.71
N LEU A 171 -4.33 17.48 -7.55
CA LEU A 171 -3.05 18.14 -7.58
C LEU A 171 -2.53 18.48 -6.19
N ASP A 172 -3.29 19.25 -5.41
CA ASP A 172 -2.88 19.73 -4.09
C ASP A 172 -4.08 19.89 -3.15
N LEU A 173 -3.83 19.78 -1.84
CA LEU A 173 -4.79 20.12 -0.79
C LEU A 173 -4.92 21.65 -0.66
N ILE A 174 -6.13 22.14 -0.46
CA ILE A 174 -6.38 23.55 -0.13
C ILE A 174 -6.56 23.66 1.38
N ARG A 175 -5.74 24.46 2.04
CA ARG A 175 -5.80 24.72 3.48
C ARG A 175 -6.18 26.18 3.73
N ASP A 176 -7.03 26.39 4.74
CA ASP A 176 -7.35 27.74 5.21
C ASP A 176 -6.27 28.30 6.16
N ALA A 177 -6.50 29.50 6.67
CA ALA A 177 -5.54 30.19 7.55
C ALA A 177 -5.32 29.50 8.89
N GLU A 178 -6.31 28.70 9.35
CA GLU A 178 -6.22 27.88 10.56
C GLU A 178 -5.46 26.58 10.31
N GLY A 179 -5.23 26.24 9.04
CA GLY A 179 -4.57 25.02 8.61
C GLY A 179 -5.52 23.85 8.36
N ASP A 180 -6.83 24.06 8.41
CA ASP A 180 -7.84 23.08 8.11
C ASP A 180 -7.93 22.85 6.59
N VAL A 181 -8.23 21.61 6.17
CA VAL A 181 -8.42 21.29 4.75
C VAL A 181 -9.84 21.61 4.33
N VAL A 182 -9.97 22.44 3.28
CA VAL A 182 -11.25 22.99 2.78
C VAL A 182 -11.55 22.62 1.33
N GLY A 183 -10.70 21.80 0.72
CA GLY A 183 -10.89 21.30 -0.63
C GLY A 183 -9.60 20.79 -1.28
N VAL A 184 -9.70 20.52 -2.57
CA VAL A 184 -8.57 20.12 -3.42
C VAL A 184 -8.60 20.87 -4.75
N THR A 185 -7.44 21.05 -5.36
CA THR A 185 -7.31 21.36 -6.78
C THR A 185 -7.21 20.05 -7.57
N ALA A 186 -7.77 20.02 -8.77
CA ALA A 186 -7.72 18.87 -9.64
C ALA A 186 -7.59 19.26 -11.11
N LEU A 187 -6.87 18.45 -11.88
CA LEU A 187 -6.73 18.54 -13.32
C LEU A 187 -7.71 17.57 -13.98
N GLU A 188 -8.59 18.10 -14.84
CA GLU A 188 -9.40 17.30 -15.76
C GLU A 188 -8.52 16.92 -16.96
N MET A 189 -8.26 15.61 -17.13
CA MET A 189 -7.30 15.17 -18.15
C MET A 189 -7.84 15.36 -19.57
N GLU A 190 -9.15 15.28 -19.77
CA GLU A 190 -9.79 15.45 -21.07
C GLU A 190 -9.58 16.85 -21.64
N THR A 191 -9.66 17.89 -20.80
CA THR A 191 -9.59 19.29 -21.25
C THR A 191 -8.25 19.96 -20.92
N GLY A 192 -7.55 19.45 -19.90
CA GLY A 192 -6.38 20.09 -19.31
C GLY A 192 -6.72 21.30 -18.42
N ASP A 193 -8.00 21.47 -18.05
CA ASP A 193 -8.44 22.54 -17.17
C ASP A 193 -8.25 22.19 -15.70
N VAL A 194 -7.94 23.21 -14.89
CA VAL A 194 -7.82 23.09 -13.44
C VAL A 194 -9.13 23.48 -12.77
N HIS A 195 -9.55 22.66 -11.82
CA HIS A 195 -10.77 22.86 -11.04
C HIS A 195 -10.45 22.98 -9.55
N ILE A 196 -11.23 23.77 -8.83
CA ILE A 196 -11.30 23.78 -7.37
C ILE A 196 -12.53 22.99 -6.94
N LEU A 197 -12.31 21.94 -6.16
CA LEU A 197 -13.38 21.20 -5.51
C LEU A 197 -13.40 21.59 -4.03
N GLU A 198 -14.32 22.49 -3.69
CA GLU A 198 -14.56 22.94 -2.33
C GLU A 198 -15.27 21.83 -1.56
N ALA A 199 -14.74 21.44 -0.40
CA ALA A 199 -15.25 20.34 0.41
C ALA A 199 -15.28 20.72 1.88
N LYS A 200 -16.27 20.20 2.61
CA LYS A 200 -16.26 20.23 4.07
C LYS A 200 -15.26 19.22 4.66
N THR A 201 -14.98 18.18 3.87
CA THR A 201 -14.01 17.12 4.22
C THR A 201 -13.42 16.52 2.94
N VAL A 202 -12.12 16.29 2.95
CA VAL A 202 -11.37 15.56 1.93
C VAL A 202 -10.94 14.21 2.51
N LEU A 203 -11.14 13.12 1.77
CA LEU A 203 -10.67 11.79 2.11
C LEU A 203 -9.71 11.30 1.02
N LEU A 204 -8.46 11.03 1.42
CA LEU A 204 -7.44 10.48 0.55
C LEU A 204 -7.49 8.95 0.59
N ALA A 205 -7.61 8.32 -0.59
CA ALA A 205 -7.67 6.87 -0.80
C ALA A 205 -6.87 6.49 -2.06
N THR A 206 -5.71 7.13 -2.25
CA THR A 206 -4.94 7.15 -3.50
C THR A 206 -4.11 5.89 -3.74
N GLY A 207 -4.07 4.95 -2.80
CA GLY A 207 -3.22 3.77 -2.87
C GLY A 207 -1.76 4.08 -2.57
N GLY A 208 -0.89 3.09 -2.71
CA GLY A 208 0.53 3.19 -2.40
C GLY A 208 1.37 3.86 -3.50
N ALA A 209 2.69 3.80 -3.33
CA ALA A 209 3.65 4.44 -4.22
C ALA A 209 4.74 3.46 -4.72
N GLY A 210 4.42 2.19 -4.90
CA GLY A 210 5.42 1.16 -5.26
C GLY A 210 6.12 1.41 -6.61
N ARG A 211 5.63 2.36 -7.43
CA ARG A 211 6.28 2.75 -8.69
C ARG A 211 7.53 3.61 -8.52
N ILE A 212 7.92 3.91 -7.28
CA ILE A 212 9.27 4.43 -6.97
C ILE A 212 10.37 3.38 -7.13
N PHE A 213 10.03 2.08 -7.25
CA PHE A 213 10.97 0.97 -7.49
C PHE A 213 10.93 0.51 -8.95
N ALA A 214 12.07 0.07 -9.48
CA ALA A 214 12.16 -0.44 -10.84
C ALA A 214 11.40 -1.76 -11.01
N ALA A 215 11.53 -2.71 -10.07
CA ALA A 215 10.79 -3.95 -10.02
C ALA A 215 9.64 -3.86 -9.02
N SER A 216 8.40 -3.77 -9.53
CA SER A 216 7.21 -3.60 -8.70
C SER A 216 6.02 -4.37 -9.27
N THR A 217 5.23 -4.99 -8.38
CA THR A 217 3.94 -5.60 -8.72
C THR A 217 2.80 -4.58 -8.80
N ASN A 218 3.07 -3.32 -8.46
CA ASN A 218 2.08 -2.25 -8.43
C ASN A 218 1.70 -1.78 -9.83
N ALA A 219 0.44 -1.37 -10.00
CA ALA A 219 -0.01 -0.69 -11.20
C ALA A 219 0.76 0.61 -11.44
N TYR A 220 0.88 1.03 -12.70
CA TYR A 220 1.61 2.25 -13.09
C TYR A 220 1.07 3.53 -12.43
N ILE A 221 -0.19 3.53 -12.02
CA ILE A 221 -0.85 4.64 -11.33
C ILE A 221 -0.44 4.80 -9.85
N ASN A 222 0.30 3.83 -9.27
CA ASN A 222 0.70 3.85 -7.85
C ASN A 222 1.97 4.69 -7.67
N THR A 223 1.84 5.99 -7.82
CA THR A 223 2.91 6.99 -7.86
C THR A 223 2.99 7.87 -6.61
N GLY A 224 2.14 7.60 -5.60
CA GLY A 224 2.17 8.30 -4.32
C GLY A 224 1.50 9.69 -4.33
N ASP A 225 0.46 9.87 -5.15
CA ASP A 225 -0.16 11.19 -5.32
C ASP A 225 -0.66 11.80 -4.02
N GLY A 226 -1.42 11.03 -3.21
CA GLY A 226 -1.88 11.52 -1.90
C GLY A 226 -0.75 11.82 -0.93
N LEU A 227 0.34 11.03 -0.97
CA LEU A 227 1.52 11.27 -0.14
C LEU A 227 2.23 12.56 -0.54
N GLY A 228 2.42 12.77 -1.85
CA GLY A 228 3.00 14.01 -2.38
C GLY A 228 2.16 15.25 -2.03
N MET A 229 0.82 15.16 -2.18
CA MET A 229 -0.10 16.23 -1.79
C MET A 229 0.01 16.59 -0.30
N VAL A 230 0.07 15.58 0.57
CA VAL A 230 0.17 15.73 2.03
C VAL A 230 1.53 16.32 2.42
N ALA A 231 2.62 15.82 1.84
CA ALA A 231 3.95 16.33 2.08
C ALA A 231 4.08 17.81 1.67
N ARG A 232 3.56 18.19 0.48
CA ARG A 232 3.52 19.61 0.04
C ARG A 232 2.61 20.50 0.90
N ALA A 233 1.64 19.90 1.58
CA ALA A 233 0.79 20.61 2.54
C ALA A 233 1.44 20.78 3.94
N GLY A 234 2.70 20.35 4.13
CA GLY A 234 3.41 20.46 5.40
C GLY A 234 2.92 19.47 6.47
N ILE A 235 2.40 18.32 6.05
CA ILE A 235 1.97 17.22 6.95
C ILE A 235 2.98 16.09 6.78
N PRO A 236 3.54 15.54 7.88
CA PRO A 236 4.58 14.52 7.80
C PRO A 236 4.07 13.18 7.26
N LEU A 237 5.00 12.37 6.72
CA LEU A 237 4.76 10.98 6.34
C LEU A 237 5.35 10.04 7.39
N GLN A 238 4.64 8.97 7.72
CA GLN A 238 4.98 8.03 8.80
C GLN A 238 5.52 6.71 8.25
N ASP A 239 6.58 6.17 8.88
CA ASP A 239 7.10 4.79 8.69
C ASP A 239 7.46 4.46 7.23
N MET A 240 7.98 5.44 6.49
CA MET A 240 8.24 5.32 5.05
C MET A 240 9.40 4.39 4.70
N GLU A 241 10.20 3.93 5.64
CA GLU A 241 11.26 2.94 5.45
C GLU A 241 10.75 1.51 5.22
N PHE A 242 9.47 1.21 5.55
CA PHE A 242 8.92 -0.14 5.52
C PHE A 242 8.19 -0.42 4.20
N TRP A 243 8.87 -1.16 3.33
CA TRP A 243 8.39 -1.63 2.04
C TRP A 243 8.43 -3.16 1.99
N GLN A 244 7.29 -3.79 1.78
CA GLN A 244 7.22 -5.24 1.64
C GLN A 244 7.57 -5.65 0.21
N PHE A 245 8.52 -6.58 0.10
CA PHE A 245 8.80 -7.28 -1.14
C PHE A 245 8.03 -8.60 -1.17
N HIS A 246 7.28 -8.85 -2.24
CA HIS A 246 6.60 -10.14 -2.42
C HIS A 246 7.58 -11.14 -3.01
N PRO A 247 7.67 -12.37 -2.45
CA PRO A 247 8.61 -13.38 -2.92
C PRO A 247 8.45 -13.74 -4.40
N THR A 248 7.21 -13.77 -4.89
CA THR A 248 6.84 -14.37 -6.16
C THR A 248 6.32 -13.37 -7.19
N GLY A 249 7.16 -12.40 -7.58
CA GLY A 249 6.98 -11.65 -8.82
C GLY A 249 7.57 -12.43 -10.00
N VAL A 250 6.89 -12.47 -11.14
CA VAL A 250 7.41 -13.10 -12.37
C VAL A 250 8.71 -12.43 -12.78
N TYR A 251 9.78 -13.20 -12.90
CA TYR A 251 11.10 -12.68 -13.32
C TYR A 251 11.01 -11.98 -14.67
N GLY A 252 11.55 -10.78 -14.76
CA GLY A 252 11.55 -9.94 -15.97
C GLY A 252 10.26 -9.14 -16.19
N ALA A 253 9.09 -9.62 -15.75
CA ALA A 253 7.81 -8.95 -15.94
C ALA A 253 7.31 -8.19 -14.69
N GLY A 254 7.76 -8.57 -13.49
CA GLY A 254 7.32 -7.98 -12.22
C GLY A 254 5.88 -8.28 -11.82
N ILE A 255 5.15 -9.11 -12.58
CA ILE A 255 3.74 -9.41 -12.33
C ILE A 255 3.60 -10.35 -11.14
N LEU A 256 2.64 -10.07 -10.27
CA LEU A 256 2.38 -10.84 -9.06
C LEU A 256 1.88 -12.26 -9.37
N LEU A 257 2.53 -13.27 -8.79
CA LEU A 257 1.96 -14.59 -8.54
C LEU A 257 1.55 -14.68 -7.07
N THR A 258 0.27 -14.91 -6.82
CA THR A 258 -0.30 -14.89 -5.47
C THR A 258 0.41 -15.82 -4.50
N GLU A 259 0.52 -15.44 -3.24
CA GLU A 259 0.91 -16.34 -2.14
C GLU A 259 -0.03 -17.55 -2.03
N GLY A 260 -1.25 -17.42 -2.53
CA GLY A 260 -2.19 -18.53 -2.67
C GLY A 260 -1.61 -19.74 -3.40
N CYS A 261 -0.65 -19.57 -4.33
CA CYS A 261 0.07 -20.69 -4.94
C CYS A 261 0.77 -21.54 -3.89
N ARG A 262 1.50 -20.90 -2.96
CA ARG A 262 2.19 -21.58 -1.86
C ARG A 262 1.19 -22.13 -0.84
N GLY A 263 0.07 -21.45 -0.63
CA GLY A 263 -1.06 -21.93 0.18
C GLY A 263 -1.69 -23.21 -0.37
N GLU A 264 -1.81 -23.32 -1.70
CA GLU A 264 -2.28 -24.55 -2.38
C GLU A 264 -1.18 -25.63 -2.50
N GLY A 265 0.07 -25.32 -2.06
CA GLY A 265 1.16 -26.31 -1.98
C GLY A 265 2.33 -26.08 -2.95
N ALA A 266 2.40 -24.96 -3.66
CA ALA A 266 3.55 -24.64 -4.52
C ALA A 266 4.86 -24.54 -3.72
N ILE A 267 5.97 -24.96 -4.32
CA ILE A 267 7.28 -25.10 -3.70
C ILE A 267 8.30 -24.16 -4.35
N LEU A 268 9.08 -23.46 -3.54
CA LEU A 268 10.23 -22.67 -4.00
C LEU A 268 11.47 -23.58 -4.10
N ARG A 269 12.07 -23.64 -5.31
CA ARG A 269 13.25 -24.45 -5.59
C ARG A 269 14.40 -23.62 -6.13
N ASN A 270 15.61 -23.86 -5.59
CA ASN A 270 16.84 -23.31 -6.14
C ASN A 270 17.36 -24.12 -7.36
N SER A 271 18.50 -23.74 -7.91
CA SER A 271 19.11 -24.41 -9.09
C SER A 271 19.51 -25.87 -8.83
N ASN A 272 19.67 -26.30 -7.58
CA ASN A 272 19.96 -27.67 -7.20
C ASN A 272 18.68 -28.52 -7.07
N GLY A 273 17.49 -27.96 -7.34
CA GLY A 273 16.19 -28.60 -7.12
C GLY A 273 15.78 -28.66 -5.63
N GLU A 274 16.56 -28.08 -4.74
CA GLU A 274 16.31 -28.09 -3.29
C GLU A 274 15.11 -27.22 -2.92
N ARG A 275 14.22 -27.71 -2.08
CA ARG A 275 13.21 -26.92 -1.37
C ARG A 275 13.89 -26.20 -0.19
N PHE A 276 14.64 -25.14 -0.49
CA PHE A 276 15.54 -24.48 0.46
C PHE A 276 14.84 -23.88 1.68
N MET A 277 13.54 -23.57 1.58
CA MET A 277 12.76 -23.08 2.72
C MET A 277 12.65 -24.08 3.88
N GLU A 278 12.81 -25.37 3.65
CA GLU A 278 12.90 -26.38 4.73
C GLU A 278 14.13 -26.19 5.62
N ARG A 279 15.22 -25.65 5.07
CA ARG A 279 16.45 -25.33 5.81
C ARG A 279 16.32 -24.02 6.59
N TYR A 280 15.66 -23.01 6.02
CA TYR A 280 15.54 -21.68 6.63
C TYR A 280 14.38 -21.58 7.62
N ALA A 281 13.26 -22.24 7.36
CA ALA A 281 12.02 -22.19 8.15
C ALA A 281 11.39 -23.58 8.28
N PRO A 282 11.96 -24.51 9.09
CA PRO A 282 11.50 -25.89 9.17
C PRO A 282 10.01 -26.04 9.52
N ALA A 283 9.47 -25.13 10.35
CA ALA A 283 8.09 -25.19 10.82
C ALA A 283 7.07 -24.72 9.76
N TYR A 284 7.36 -23.60 9.08
CA TYR A 284 6.42 -22.96 8.14
C TYR A 284 6.79 -23.16 6.68
N LYS A 285 8.03 -23.56 6.39
CA LYS A 285 8.56 -23.80 5.05
C LYS A 285 8.23 -22.63 4.10
N ASP A 286 7.65 -22.90 2.93
CA ASP A 286 7.29 -21.88 1.94
C ASP A 286 6.16 -20.94 2.42
N LEU A 287 5.49 -21.23 3.53
CA LEU A 287 4.47 -20.40 4.18
C LEU A 287 5.02 -19.53 5.34
N ALA A 288 6.34 -19.38 5.47
CA ALA A 288 6.91 -18.35 6.33
C ALA A 288 6.50 -16.96 5.83
N THR A 289 6.67 -15.93 6.67
CA THR A 289 6.26 -14.55 6.33
C THR A 289 7.01 -14.02 5.10
N ARG A 290 6.38 -13.11 4.35
CA ARG A 290 6.88 -12.61 3.05
C ARG A 290 8.26 -12.00 3.13
N ASP A 291 8.52 -11.18 4.15
CA ASP A 291 9.83 -10.57 4.39
C ASP A 291 10.92 -11.62 4.58
N PHE A 292 10.62 -12.68 5.34
CA PHE A 292 11.57 -13.76 5.57
C PHE A 292 11.83 -14.59 4.30
N VAL A 293 10.76 -15.01 3.60
CA VAL A 293 10.90 -15.76 2.34
C VAL A 293 11.66 -14.96 1.29
N SER A 294 11.37 -13.65 1.15
CA SER A 294 12.08 -12.78 0.20
C SER A 294 13.58 -12.68 0.53
N ARG A 295 13.95 -12.60 1.81
CA ARG A 295 15.36 -12.62 2.24
C ARG A 295 16.04 -13.94 1.91
N CYS A 296 15.37 -15.07 2.18
CA CYS A 296 15.92 -16.39 1.86
C CYS A 296 16.14 -16.56 0.35
N MET A 297 15.21 -16.13 -0.49
CA MET A 297 15.35 -16.17 -1.95
C MET A 297 16.51 -15.29 -2.43
N ASP A 298 16.62 -14.06 -1.93
CA ASP A 298 17.72 -13.15 -2.29
C ASP A 298 19.07 -13.71 -1.85
N GLN A 299 19.12 -14.37 -0.68
CA GLN A 299 20.30 -15.07 -0.20
C GLN A 299 20.70 -16.24 -1.12
N GLU A 300 19.75 -17.09 -1.53
CA GLU A 300 20.00 -18.19 -2.49
C GLU A 300 20.58 -17.65 -3.82
N ILE A 301 20.00 -16.57 -4.35
CA ILE A 301 20.46 -15.92 -5.57
C ILE A 301 21.90 -15.38 -5.41
N LYS A 302 22.17 -14.64 -4.32
CA LYS A 302 23.49 -14.03 -4.06
C LYS A 302 24.59 -15.05 -3.81
N GLU A 303 24.26 -16.18 -3.22
CA GLU A 303 25.20 -17.30 -3.01
C GLU A 303 25.38 -18.20 -4.26
N GLY A 304 24.81 -17.82 -5.40
CA GLY A 304 24.98 -18.49 -6.68
C GLY A 304 24.15 -19.75 -6.86
N ARG A 305 23.12 -19.98 -6.00
CA ARG A 305 22.14 -21.08 -6.13
C ARG A 305 20.86 -20.64 -6.82
N GLY A 306 20.81 -19.44 -7.39
CA GLY A 306 19.72 -19.01 -8.24
C GLY A 306 19.62 -19.87 -9.52
N CYS A 307 18.45 -19.86 -10.15
CA CYS A 307 18.14 -20.56 -11.38
C CYS A 307 18.44 -19.70 -12.64
N GLY A 308 18.45 -20.33 -13.79
CA GLY A 308 18.68 -19.71 -15.09
C GLY A 308 20.16 -19.43 -15.41
N PRO A 309 20.43 -18.93 -16.63
CA PRO A 309 21.79 -18.70 -17.11
C PRO A 309 22.61 -17.75 -16.24
N ASN A 310 21.93 -16.72 -15.70
CA ASN A 310 22.55 -15.70 -14.86
C ASN A 310 22.37 -15.96 -13.36
N LYS A 311 21.79 -17.09 -12.97
CA LYS A 311 21.45 -17.44 -11.57
C LYS A 311 20.64 -16.35 -10.86
N ALA A 312 19.71 -15.69 -11.57
CA ALA A 312 19.08 -14.44 -11.16
C ALA A 312 17.65 -14.61 -10.60
N TYR A 313 17.11 -15.83 -10.52
CA TYR A 313 15.75 -16.09 -10.05
C TYR A 313 15.63 -17.42 -9.31
N ILE A 314 14.49 -17.66 -8.70
CA ILE A 314 14.09 -18.91 -8.06
C ILE A 314 12.94 -19.52 -8.86
N ASN A 315 12.81 -20.84 -8.85
CA ASN A 315 11.71 -21.56 -9.48
C ASN A 315 10.55 -21.75 -8.47
N LEU A 316 9.34 -21.29 -8.85
CA LEU A 316 8.10 -21.66 -8.16
C LEU A 316 7.49 -22.86 -8.88
N ASP A 317 7.52 -24.01 -8.23
CA ASP A 317 7.06 -25.31 -8.77
C ASP A 317 5.64 -25.61 -8.31
N MET A 318 4.72 -25.73 -9.27
CA MET A 318 3.30 -26.08 -9.08
C MET A 318 2.93 -27.38 -9.81
N THR A 319 3.87 -28.03 -10.49
CA THR A 319 3.62 -29.17 -11.39
C THR A 319 2.98 -30.36 -10.68
N HIS A 320 3.25 -30.53 -9.38
CA HIS A 320 2.73 -31.62 -8.56
C HIS A 320 1.29 -31.39 -8.04
N LEU A 321 0.72 -30.19 -8.21
CA LEU A 321 -0.65 -29.89 -7.75
C LEU A 321 -1.73 -30.50 -8.64
N GLY A 322 -1.39 -30.83 -9.87
CA GLY A 322 -2.32 -31.36 -10.87
C GLY A 322 -3.15 -30.26 -11.57
N VAL A 323 -3.51 -30.55 -12.83
CA VAL A 323 -4.22 -29.60 -13.71
C VAL A 323 -5.57 -29.16 -13.09
N GLU A 324 -6.32 -30.07 -12.50
CA GLU A 324 -7.65 -29.78 -11.92
C GLU A 324 -7.55 -28.74 -10.79
N THR A 325 -6.59 -28.90 -9.87
CA THR A 325 -6.37 -27.95 -8.77
C THR A 325 -5.97 -26.58 -9.32
N ILE A 326 -5.04 -26.54 -10.25
CA ILE A 326 -4.56 -25.28 -10.85
C ILE A 326 -5.71 -24.55 -11.54
N MET A 327 -6.47 -25.23 -12.39
CA MET A 327 -7.55 -24.59 -13.16
C MET A 327 -8.73 -24.17 -12.28
N LYS A 328 -8.96 -24.83 -11.15
CA LYS A 328 -10.04 -24.50 -10.20
C LYS A 328 -9.65 -23.39 -9.21
N ARG A 329 -8.42 -23.43 -8.67
CA ARG A 329 -7.96 -22.57 -7.58
C ARG A 329 -7.06 -21.41 -8.01
N LEU A 330 -6.35 -21.57 -9.13
CA LEU A 330 -5.31 -20.68 -9.60
C LEU A 330 -5.42 -20.37 -11.11
N PRO A 331 -6.65 -20.18 -11.67
CA PRO A 331 -6.83 -20.04 -13.11
C PRO A 331 -6.08 -18.82 -13.68
N SER A 332 -6.03 -17.69 -12.95
CA SER A 332 -5.29 -16.52 -13.40
C SER A 332 -3.78 -16.74 -13.35
N MET A 333 -3.26 -17.60 -12.46
CA MET A 333 -1.84 -17.92 -12.41
C MET A 333 -1.42 -18.70 -13.65
N PHE A 334 -2.29 -19.60 -14.15
CA PHE A 334 -2.07 -20.28 -15.43
C PHE A 334 -2.00 -19.28 -16.59
N GLU A 335 -2.95 -18.33 -16.68
CA GLU A 335 -2.95 -17.27 -17.69
C GLU A 335 -1.70 -16.38 -17.59
N ILE A 336 -1.28 -16.01 -16.37
CA ILE A 336 -0.07 -15.19 -16.15
C ILE A 336 1.19 -15.95 -16.57
N GLY A 337 1.33 -17.21 -16.20
CA GLY A 337 2.46 -18.06 -16.59
C GLY A 337 2.59 -18.15 -18.11
N HIS A 338 1.48 -18.45 -18.77
CA HIS A 338 1.44 -18.57 -20.23
C HIS A 338 1.74 -17.23 -20.95
N ASN A 339 1.06 -16.15 -20.55
CA ASN A 339 1.11 -14.89 -21.30
C ASN A 339 2.36 -14.05 -21.02
N PHE A 340 2.95 -14.12 -19.82
CA PHE A 340 4.03 -13.23 -19.40
C PHE A 340 5.35 -13.92 -19.12
N ALA A 341 5.36 -15.24 -18.89
CA ALA A 341 6.56 -16.01 -18.70
C ALA A 341 6.78 -17.05 -19.84
N ASN A 342 5.78 -17.24 -20.71
CA ASN A 342 5.74 -18.32 -21.72
C ASN A 342 5.96 -19.70 -21.09
N VAL A 343 5.34 -19.94 -19.91
CA VAL A 343 5.46 -21.15 -19.09
C VAL A 343 4.09 -21.79 -18.90
N ASP A 344 3.97 -23.08 -19.16
CA ASP A 344 2.83 -23.91 -18.74
C ASP A 344 3.08 -24.41 -17.32
N ILE A 345 2.54 -23.69 -16.33
CA ILE A 345 2.74 -24.00 -14.88
C ILE A 345 2.23 -25.38 -14.44
N THR A 346 1.49 -26.08 -15.30
CA THR A 346 1.07 -27.47 -15.05
C THR A 346 2.16 -28.48 -15.41
N LYS A 347 3.20 -28.07 -16.14
CA LYS A 347 4.25 -28.93 -16.68
C LYS A 347 5.66 -28.53 -16.25
N GLU A 348 5.88 -27.24 -16.00
CA GLU A 348 7.19 -26.71 -15.64
C GLU A 348 7.09 -25.57 -14.62
N PRO A 349 8.13 -25.37 -13.78
CA PRO A 349 8.14 -24.30 -12.79
C PRO A 349 8.28 -22.93 -13.44
N ILE A 350 7.68 -21.90 -12.79
CA ILE A 350 7.75 -20.52 -13.26
C ILE A 350 8.88 -19.75 -12.54
N PRO A 351 9.69 -18.94 -13.27
CA PRO A 351 10.76 -18.13 -12.68
C PRO A 351 10.19 -16.95 -11.89
N VAL A 352 10.62 -16.79 -10.63
CA VAL A 352 10.17 -15.72 -9.72
C VAL A 352 11.33 -15.04 -9.01
N ILE A 353 11.11 -13.78 -8.63
CA ILE A 353 12.07 -12.96 -7.88
C ILE A 353 11.34 -12.08 -6.87
N PRO A 354 11.94 -11.78 -5.69
CA PRO A 354 11.40 -10.78 -4.79
C PRO A 354 11.18 -9.44 -5.49
N THR A 355 9.96 -8.91 -5.41
CA THR A 355 9.53 -7.71 -6.14
C THR A 355 8.79 -6.77 -5.20
N ASN A 356 9.04 -5.47 -5.26
CA ASN A 356 8.32 -4.49 -4.45
C ASN A 356 6.80 -4.67 -4.61
N HIS A 357 6.07 -4.66 -3.48
CA HIS A 357 4.66 -5.06 -3.48
C HIS A 357 3.74 -4.16 -2.66
N TYR A 358 4.12 -3.76 -1.44
CA TYR A 358 3.23 -3.04 -0.53
C TYR A 358 3.98 -2.04 0.34
N GLN A 359 3.36 -0.87 0.53
CA GLN A 359 3.82 0.19 1.42
C GLN A 359 3.13 0.07 2.78
N MET A 360 3.90 -0.11 3.88
CA MET A 360 3.31 -0.15 5.21
C MET A 360 3.14 1.23 5.83
N GLY A 361 4.08 2.14 5.58
CA GLY A 361 4.01 3.53 5.98
C GLY A 361 3.05 4.36 5.11
N GLY A 362 2.90 5.64 5.43
CA GLY A 362 2.04 6.55 4.68
C GLY A 362 1.60 7.77 5.47
N ILE A 363 0.41 8.27 5.19
CA ILE A 363 -0.20 9.42 5.86
C ILE A 363 -0.65 8.99 7.27
N PRO A 364 -0.13 9.60 8.35
CA PRO A 364 -0.50 9.22 9.71
C PRO A 364 -2.00 9.39 9.94
N SER A 365 -2.67 8.33 10.38
CA SER A 365 -4.13 8.33 10.52
C SER A 365 -4.58 7.65 11.81
N SER A 366 -5.70 8.09 12.36
CA SER A 366 -6.38 7.45 13.47
C SER A 366 -7.23 6.25 13.01
N ILE A 367 -7.77 5.47 13.95
CA ILE A 367 -8.71 4.37 13.69
C ILE A 367 -9.95 4.84 12.91
N THR A 368 -10.35 6.09 13.06
CA THR A 368 -11.47 6.69 12.30
C THR A 368 -11.05 7.27 10.95
N GLY A 369 -9.79 7.10 10.54
CA GLY A 369 -9.25 7.64 9.30
C GLY A 369 -8.88 9.12 9.32
N GLN A 370 -9.07 9.83 10.44
CA GLN A 370 -8.67 11.24 10.55
C GLN A 370 -7.14 11.36 10.48
N VAL A 371 -6.63 12.25 9.64
CA VAL A 371 -5.20 12.52 9.56
C VAL A 371 -4.73 13.21 10.84
N VAL A 372 -3.59 12.76 11.37
CA VAL A 372 -2.95 13.32 12.55
C VAL A 372 -1.56 13.84 12.20
N ALA A 373 -1.17 14.95 12.80
CA ALA A 373 0.15 15.54 12.62
C ALA A 373 0.69 16.11 13.94
N PRO A 374 2.01 16.11 14.16
CA PRO A 374 2.58 16.73 15.34
C PRO A 374 2.42 18.24 15.28
N LYS A 375 1.89 18.81 16.38
CA LYS A 375 1.81 20.25 16.60
C LYS A 375 2.21 20.52 18.04
N ASN A 376 3.23 21.37 18.25
CA ASN A 376 3.76 21.67 19.59
C ASN A 376 4.15 20.40 20.40
N GLY A 377 4.64 19.34 19.73
CA GLY A 377 5.03 18.08 20.36
C GLY A 377 3.88 17.12 20.69
N VAL A 378 2.65 17.46 20.35
CA VAL A 378 1.46 16.62 20.55
C VAL A 378 0.88 16.23 19.17
N GLN A 379 0.36 15.02 19.06
CA GLN A 379 -0.38 14.61 17.86
C GLN A 379 -1.76 15.26 17.85
N GLU A 380 -2.03 16.10 16.87
CA GLU A 380 -3.33 16.77 16.69
C GLU A 380 -4.00 16.32 15.39
N ILE A 381 -5.32 16.36 15.37
CA ILE A 381 -6.11 16.07 14.16
C ILE A 381 -5.95 17.23 13.17
N VAL A 382 -5.70 16.90 11.91
CA VAL A 382 -5.80 17.85 10.81
C VAL A 382 -7.26 17.92 10.38
N ASN A 383 -7.95 18.97 10.77
CA ASN A 383 -9.37 19.12 10.50
C ASN A 383 -9.66 19.12 8.99
N GLY A 384 -10.78 18.49 8.61
CA GLY A 384 -11.22 18.41 7.22
C GLY A 384 -10.42 17.41 6.37
N LEU A 385 -9.48 16.62 6.96
CA LEU A 385 -8.68 15.66 6.23
C LEU A 385 -8.75 14.25 6.83
N TYR A 386 -9.01 13.27 5.95
CA TYR A 386 -8.98 11.84 6.23
C TYR A 386 -8.04 11.13 5.25
N ALA A 387 -7.48 10.01 5.66
CA ALA A 387 -6.73 9.12 4.79
C ALA A 387 -6.99 7.66 5.16
N VAL A 388 -7.19 6.79 4.17
CA VAL A 388 -7.51 5.36 4.35
C VAL A 388 -6.87 4.50 3.26
N GLY A 389 -6.67 3.22 3.57
CA GLY A 389 -6.03 2.25 2.67
C GLY A 389 -4.53 2.49 2.55
N GLU A 390 -3.91 1.99 1.49
CA GLU A 390 -2.44 1.92 1.37
C GLU A 390 -1.72 3.28 1.36
N CYS A 391 -2.40 4.40 1.08
CA CYS A 391 -1.77 5.72 1.24
C CYS A 391 -1.71 6.18 2.70
N ALA A 392 -2.50 5.57 3.59
CA ALA A 392 -2.57 5.89 5.01
C ALA A 392 -1.68 4.98 5.85
N CYS A 393 -1.27 5.47 7.00
CA CYS A 393 -0.61 4.69 8.04
C CYS A 393 -1.41 4.78 9.34
N VAL A 394 -2.41 3.91 9.47
CA VAL A 394 -3.14 3.70 10.71
C VAL A 394 -2.38 2.76 11.66
N SER A 395 -1.19 2.33 11.25
CA SER A 395 -0.25 1.47 11.97
C SER A 395 -0.72 0.05 12.24
N VAL A 396 -1.55 -0.54 11.38
CA VAL A 396 -1.98 -1.95 11.53
C VAL A 396 -0.99 -2.95 10.93
N HIS A 397 -0.10 -2.52 10.05
CA HIS A 397 0.84 -3.40 9.35
C HIS A 397 2.24 -3.42 9.98
N GLY A 398 2.54 -2.44 10.84
CA GLY A 398 3.84 -2.33 11.47
C GLY A 398 4.99 -2.34 10.47
N ALA A 399 6.02 -3.10 10.76
CA ALA A 399 7.20 -3.19 9.91
C ALA A 399 7.07 -4.21 8.75
N ASN A 400 6.02 -5.04 8.74
CA ASN A 400 5.75 -6.00 7.66
C ASN A 400 4.30 -6.50 7.72
N ARG A 401 3.58 -6.38 6.62
CA ARG A 401 2.17 -6.72 6.52
C ARG A 401 1.92 -8.23 6.48
N LEU A 402 1.02 -8.72 7.33
CA LEU A 402 0.51 -10.08 7.24
C LEU A 402 -0.31 -10.28 5.95
N GLY A 403 -0.19 -11.43 5.33
CA GLY A 403 -0.94 -11.77 4.11
C GLY A 403 -2.45 -11.62 4.31
N CYS A 404 -3.16 -11.15 3.28
CA CYS A 404 -4.61 -10.91 3.27
C CYS A 404 -5.13 -9.76 4.15
N ASN A 405 -4.30 -9.11 4.97
CA ASN A 405 -4.70 -7.95 5.77
C ASN A 405 -4.85 -6.67 4.92
N SER A 406 -4.25 -6.58 3.73
CA SER A 406 -4.35 -5.40 2.88
C SER A 406 -5.78 -5.17 2.38
N LEU A 407 -6.46 -6.20 1.87
CA LEU A 407 -7.86 -6.08 1.44
C LEU A 407 -8.80 -5.86 2.63
N LEU A 408 -8.46 -6.39 3.81
CA LEU A 408 -9.20 -6.15 5.03
C LEU A 408 -9.08 -4.69 5.47
N ASP A 409 -7.86 -4.16 5.57
CA ASP A 409 -7.56 -2.78 5.93
C ASP A 409 -8.36 -1.78 5.10
N ILE A 410 -8.30 -1.88 3.76
CA ILE A 410 -8.97 -0.92 2.88
C ILE A 410 -10.50 -0.88 3.07
N ILE A 411 -11.13 -1.98 3.48
CA ILE A 411 -12.58 -2.02 3.71
C ILE A 411 -12.92 -1.58 5.13
N VAL A 412 -12.22 -2.10 6.14
CA VAL A 412 -12.47 -1.75 7.55
C VAL A 412 -12.34 -0.26 7.76
N PHE A 413 -11.20 0.34 7.35
CA PHE A 413 -10.97 1.77 7.59
C PHE A 413 -11.72 2.66 6.59
N GLY A 414 -12.04 2.17 5.39
CA GLY A 414 -12.97 2.81 4.48
C GLY A 414 -14.36 2.97 5.10
N PHE A 415 -14.90 1.91 5.71
CA PHE A 415 -16.17 1.97 6.44
C PHE A 415 -16.07 2.78 7.73
N ALA A 416 -14.99 2.64 8.50
CA ALA A 416 -14.79 3.40 9.74
C ALA A 416 -14.80 4.91 9.48
N SER A 417 -14.07 5.37 8.46
CA SER A 417 -14.04 6.78 8.08
C SER A 417 -15.40 7.28 7.57
N GLY A 418 -16.08 6.49 6.74
CA GLY A 418 -17.42 6.82 6.27
C GLY A 418 -18.42 6.99 7.43
N LYS A 419 -18.43 6.07 8.40
CA LYS A 419 -19.26 6.14 9.61
C LYS A 419 -18.93 7.39 10.44
N HIS A 420 -17.66 7.63 10.71
CA HIS A 420 -17.24 8.79 11.50
C HIS A 420 -17.61 10.12 10.84
N ILE A 421 -17.48 10.25 9.53
CA ILE A 421 -17.89 11.44 8.78
C ILE A 421 -19.42 11.66 8.89
N ILE A 422 -20.22 10.59 8.78
CA ILE A 422 -21.68 10.66 8.97
C ILE A 422 -22.03 11.11 10.40
N GLU A 423 -21.43 10.49 11.41
CA GLU A 423 -21.64 10.80 12.82
C GLU A 423 -21.22 12.24 13.19
N SER A 424 -20.25 12.81 12.47
CA SER A 424 -19.82 14.21 12.64
C SER A 424 -20.88 15.23 12.23
N LYS A 425 -22.03 14.79 11.70
CA LYS A 425 -23.15 15.61 11.20
C LYS A 425 -22.71 16.66 10.16
N LEU A 426 -21.84 16.25 9.26
CA LEU A 426 -21.19 17.11 8.26
C LEU A 426 -22.21 17.87 7.40
N GLN A 427 -23.38 17.27 7.11
CA GLN A 427 -24.45 17.90 6.34
C GLN A 427 -24.92 19.23 6.94
N SER A 428 -24.97 19.33 8.28
CA SER A 428 -25.43 20.53 8.98
C SER A 428 -24.35 21.64 9.08
N LYS A 429 -23.11 21.35 8.70
CA LYS A 429 -21.99 22.32 8.73
C LYS A 429 -21.96 23.13 7.44
N ASN A 430 -21.59 24.40 7.57
CA ASN A 430 -21.32 25.26 6.41
C ASN A 430 -19.92 24.98 5.85
N HIS A 431 -19.73 25.28 4.56
CA HIS A 431 -18.39 25.33 3.98
C HIS A 431 -17.61 26.48 4.62
N LYS A 432 -16.33 26.22 4.92
CA LYS A 432 -15.38 27.27 5.27
C LYS A 432 -14.98 28.07 4.02
N PRO A 433 -14.64 29.37 4.17
CA PRO A 433 -14.17 30.17 3.03
C PRO A 433 -12.89 29.58 2.41
N LEU A 434 -12.83 29.57 1.08
CA LEU A 434 -11.59 29.28 0.38
C LEU A 434 -10.62 30.45 0.49
N PRO A 435 -9.30 30.20 0.66
CA PRO A 435 -8.29 31.24 0.54
C PRO A 435 -8.29 31.83 -0.89
N ALA A 436 -7.88 33.08 -1.01
CA ALA A 436 -7.85 33.78 -2.31
C ALA A 436 -6.88 33.12 -3.31
N ASP A 437 -5.81 32.53 -2.82
CA ASP A 437 -4.73 31.85 -3.54
C ASP A 437 -4.92 30.32 -3.64
N ALA A 438 -6.15 29.83 -3.45
CA ALA A 438 -6.48 28.39 -3.34
C ALA A 438 -5.91 27.50 -4.47
N ALA A 439 -5.67 28.03 -5.67
CA ALA A 439 -5.14 27.29 -6.81
C ALA A 439 -3.72 27.69 -7.21
N ASP A 440 -3.16 28.74 -6.62
CA ASP A 440 -1.93 29.37 -7.12
C ASP A 440 -0.75 28.40 -7.16
N LYS A 441 -0.53 27.61 -6.11
CA LYS A 441 0.53 26.60 -6.08
C LYS A 441 0.41 25.55 -7.19
N SER A 442 -0.79 25.06 -7.44
CA SER A 442 -1.03 24.07 -8.51
C SER A 442 -0.84 24.69 -9.90
N LEU A 443 -1.33 25.90 -10.11
CA LEU A 443 -1.15 26.63 -11.36
C LEU A 443 0.32 26.97 -11.60
N GLU A 444 1.07 27.37 -10.57
CA GLU A 444 2.50 27.64 -10.67
C GLU A 444 3.28 26.40 -11.11
N ARG A 445 3.02 25.23 -10.50
CA ARG A 445 3.64 23.95 -10.89
C ARG A 445 3.37 23.62 -12.36
N LEU A 446 2.12 23.75 -12.81
CA LEU A 446 1.75 23.51 -14.21
C LEU A 446 2.44 24.50 -15.16
N ASN A 447 2.47 25.79 -14.80
CA ASN A 447 3.13 26.83 -15.59
C ASN A 447 4.65 26.60 -15.68
N GLN A 448 5.30 26.11 -14.63
CA GLN A 448 6.73 25.75 -14.65
C GLN A 448 7.00 24.62 -15.64
N LEU A 449 6.17 23.56 -15.65
CA LEU A 449 6.28 22.48 -16.63
C LEU A 449 6.10 22.97 -18.07
N ASP A 450 5.11 23.83 -18.31
CA ASP A 450 4.84 24.41 -19.64
C ASP A 450 5.96 25.34 -20.11
N ALA A 451 6.57 26.11 -19.20
CA ALA A 451 7.61 27.07 -19.50
C ALA A 451 9.00 26.42 -19.68
N SER A 452 9.25 25.25 -19.07
CA SER A 452 10.57 24.63 -19.11
C SER A 452 11.00 24.25 -20.54
N THR A 453 12.26 24.54 -20.84
CA THR A 453 12.94 24.18 -22.11
C THR A 453 14.21 23.35 -21.86
N SER A 454 14.39 22.83 -20.64
CA SER A 454 15.64 22.20 -20.21
C SER A 454 16.02 20.90 -20.96
N GLY A 455 15.07 20.24 -21.61
CA GLY A 455 15.29 18.92 -22.23
C GLY A 455 15.43 17.77 -21.24
N GLU A 456 15.22 18.00 -19.93
CA GLU A 456 15.05 16.93 -18.93
C GLU A 456 13.57 16.57 -18.82
N TYR A 457 13.24 15.31 -19.11
CA TYR A 457 11.87 14.83 -19.16
C TYR A 457 11.56 13.87 -18.01
N SER A 458 10.27 13.75 -17.69
CA SER A 458 9.71 12.90 -16.63
C SER A 458 10.23 11.47 -16.65
N GLN A 459 10.30 10.84 -17.84
CA GLN A 459 10.75 9.47 -18.01
C GLN A 459 12.16 9.26 -17.43
N LYS A 460 13.13 10.12 -17.79
CA LYS A 460 14.52 9.97 -17.32
C LYS A 460 14.64 10.18 -15.82
N ILE A 461 14.00 11.22 -15.29
CA ILE A 461 14.02 11.51 -13.85
C ILE A 461 13.34 10.38 -13.09
N GLY A 462 12.20 9.90 -13.58
CA GLY A 462 11.47 8.77 -13.00
C GLY A 462 12.29 7.47 -13.00
N ASP A 463 13.03 7.19 -14.07
CA ASP A 463 13.92 6.02 -14.14
C ASP A 463 15.09 6.15 -13.15
N ASP A 464 15.66 7.33 -12.99
CA ASP A 464 16.72 7.58 -12.02
C ASP A 464 16.21 7.39 -10.57
N ILE A 465 14.98 7.84 -10.25
CA ILE A 465 14.32 7.54 -8.97
C ILE A 465 14.19 6.03 -8.80
N ARG A 466 13.57 5.33 -9.75
CA ARG A 466 13.30 3.89 -9.69
C ARG A 466 14.57 3.07 -9.51
N ASN A 467 15.61 3.37 -10.26
CA ASN A 467 16.90 2.68 -10.18
C ASN A 467 17.63 2.96 -8.85
N THR A 468 17.56 4.19 -8.36
CA THR A 468 18.14 4.55 -7.05
C THR A 468 17.45 3.80 -5.93
N MET A 469 16.11 3.79 -5.90
CA MET A 469 15.34 3.08 -4.89
C MET A 469 15.56 1.56 -4.97
N GLN A 470 15.59 0.98 -6.17
CA GLN A 470 15.86 -0.46 -6.35
C GLN A 470 17.25 -0.86 -5.84
N THR A 471 18.24 0.02 -6.03
CA THR A 471 19.63 -0.26 -5.61
C THR A 471 19.82 -0.09 -4.10
N HIS A 472 19.24 0.96 -3.52
CA HIS A 472 19.59 1.41 -2.18
C HIS A 472 18.54 1.12 -1.10
N ALA A 473 17.30 0.78 -1.49
CA ALA A 473 16.19 0.50 -0.56
C ALA A 473 15.48 -0.85 -0.82
N SER A 474 16.17 -1.82 -1.43
CA SER A 474 15.64 -3.15 -1.76
C SER A 474 15.55 -4.06 -0.53
N VAL A 475 15.45 -5.39 -0.75
CA VAL A 475 15.27 -6.43 0.28
C VAL A 475 16.35 -6.37 1.35
N PHE A 476 17.62 -6.32 0.94
CA PHE A 476 18.75 -6.10 1.86
C PHE A 476 19.37 -4.73 1.64
N ARG A 477 19.67 -4.07 2.73
CA ARG A 477 20.27 -2.75 2.80
C ARG A 477 21.60 -2.80 3.57
N THR A 478 22.46 -1.81 3.35
CA THR A 478 23.60 -1.50 4.20
C THR A 478 23.58 -0.01 4.53
N GLN A 479 24.14 0.39 5.64
CA GLN A 479 24.19 1.80 6.03
C GLN A 479 24.83 2.65 4.92
N ALA A 480 26.00 2.23 4.44
CA ALA A 480 26.71 2.94 3.37
C ALA A 480 25.89 3.07 2.08
N SER A 481 25.16 2.02 1.70
CA SER A 481 24.28 2.07 0.53
C SER A 481 23.11 3.02 0.74
N MET A 482 22.49 3.02 1.92
CA MET A 482 21.37 3.94 2.22
C MET A 482 21.83 5.41 2.23
N ASP A 483 23.00 5.71 2.81
CA ASP A 483 23.58 7.05 2.82
C ASP A 483 23.88 7.55 1.39
N GLU A 484 24.40 6.69 0.52
CA GLU A 484 24.56 6.99 -0.91
C GLU A 484 23.22 7.24 -1.59
N GLY A 485 22.19 6.43 -1.29
CA GLY A 485 20.84 6.58 -1.80
C GLY A 485 20.23 7.92 -1.41
N VAL A 486 20.38 8.37 -0.16
CA VAL A 486 19.94 9.70 0.29
C VAL A 486 20.60 10.79 -0.56
N ALA A 487 21.94 10.73 -0.72
CA ALA A 487 22.67 11.73 -1.51
C ALA A 487 22.22 11.76 -2.99
N LYS A 488 21.91 10.61 -3.58
CA LYS A 488 21.42 10.51 -4.96
C LYS A 488 20.00 11.10 -5.09
N ILE A 489 19.09 10.77 -4.18
CA ILE A 489 17.71 11.29 -4.21
C ILE A 489 17.69 12.80 -4.06
N VAL A 490 18.53 13.39 -3.19
CA VAL A 490 18.64 14.86 -3.07
C VAL A 490 19.05 15.48 -4.41
N LYS A 491 20.04 14.93 -5.13
CA LYS A 491 20.46 15.42 -6.45
C LYS A 491 19.37 15.27 -7.52
N ILE A 492 18.61 14.16 -7.47
CA ILE A 492 17.47 13.96 -8.40
C ILE A 492 16.39 14.99 -8.12
N ARG A 493 16.12 15.29 -6.84
CA ARG A 493 15.14 16.31 -6.44
C ARG A 493 15.46 17.71 -7.00
N GLU A 494 16.72 18.09 -7.02
CA GLU A 494 17.14 19.40 -7.59
C GLU A 494 16.76 19.54 -9.07
N ARG A 495 16.67 18.42 -9.80
CA ARG A 495 16.32 18.40 -11.24
C ARG A 495 14.82 18.54 -11.50
N ILE A 496 13.96 18.27 -10.51
CA ILE A 496 12.49 18.38 -10.66
C ILE A 496 12.07 19.77 -11.10
N SER A 497 12.66 20.83 -10.54
CA SER A 497 12.34 22.22 -10.89
C SER A 497 12.66 22.58 -12.35
N GLY A 498 13.58 21.83 -12.97
CA GLY A 498 13.93 21.99 -14.39
C GLY A 498 13.18 21.04 -15.33
N MET A 499 12.36 20.14 -14.82
CA MET A 499 11.63 19.16 -15.63
C MET A 499 10.72 19.85 -16.64
N GLY A 500 10.76 19.42 -17.90
CA GLY A 500 9.95 19.94 -18.99
C GLY A 500 9.06 18.87 -19.61
N LEU A 501 8.17 19.32 -20.50
CA LEU A 501 7.28 18.48 -21.28
C LEU A 501 7.76 18.38 -22.73
N ALA A 502 7.79 17.17 -23.27
CA ALA A 502 8.01 16.92 -24.70
C ALA A 502 6.75 17.29 -25.51
N ASP A 503 5.58 16.93 -24.99
CA ASP A 503 4.28 17.37 -25.50
C ASP A 503 3.69 18.47 -24.62
N LYS A 504 3.46 19.66 -25.20
CA LYS A 504 2.87 20.82 -24.53
C LYS A 504 1.38 21.01 -24.83
N SER A 505 0.73 20.04 -25.49
CA SER A 505 -0.72 20.05 -25.65
C SER A 505 -1.40 19.98 -24.29
N LYS A 506 -2.69 20.37 -24.22
CA LYS A 506 -3.45 20.31 -22.97
C LYS A 506 -4.36 19.10 -22.90
N ILE A 507 -4.93 18.71 -24.02
CA ILE A 507 -5.96 17.67 -24.13
C ILE A 507 -5.35 16.31 -23.97
N PHE A 508 -5.76 15.57 -22.96
CA PHE A 508 -5.33 14.21 -22.64
C PHE A 508 -3.81 14.00 -22.68
N ASN A 509 -3.07 14.94 -22.11
CA ASN A 509 -1.62 14.96 -22.14
C ASN A 509 -1.02 14.05 -21.07
N THR A 510 -0.68 12.81 -21.45
CA THR A 510 -0.09 11.81 -20.55
C THR A 510 1.34 12.16 -20.11
N ASP A 511 2.10 12.92 -20.91
CA ASP A 511 3.43 13.41 -20.54
C ASP A 511 3.35 14.37 -19.34
N ARG A 512 2.33 15.26 -19.35
CA ARG A 512 2.03 16.16 -18.22
C ARG A 512 1.64 15.39 -16.97
N ILE A 513 0.81 14.36 -17.10
CA ILE A 513 0.40 13.51 -15.97
C ILE A 513 1.62 12.80 -15.39
N GLU A 514 2.48 12.21 -16.23
CA GLU A 514 3.71 11.54 -15.79
C GLU A 514 4.67 12.50 -15.08
N ALA A 515 4.80 13.74 -15.57
CA ALA A 515 5.62 14.77 -14.92
C ALA A 515 5.10 15.09 -13.51
N LEU A 516 3.79 15.24 -13.33
CA LEU A 516 3.16 15.45 -12.02
C LEU A 516 3.31 14.23 -11.10
N GLU A 517 3.25 13.02 -11.65
CA GLU A 517 3.48 11.78 -10.92
C GLU A 517 4.94 11.67 -10.44
N VAL A 518 5.91 12.03 -11.28
CA VAL A 518 7.34 12.06 -10.90
C VAL A 518 7.60 13.06 -9.77
N ASP A 519 6.92 14.23 -9.78
CA ASP A 519 6.97 15.20 -8.69
C ASP A 519 6.38 14.64 -7.36
N ASN A 520 5.39 13.74 -7.43
CA ASN A 520 4.90 13.01 -6.25
C ASN A 520 5.88 11.89 -5.82
N MET A 521 6.43 11.15 -6.79
CA MET A 521 7.35 10.04 -6.52
C MET A 521 8.61 10.47 -5.79
N ILE A 522 9.16 11.67 -6.10
CA ILE A 522 10.38 12.15 -5.43
C ILE A 522 10.16 12.44 -3.95
N GLU A 523 8.96 12.91 -3.56
CA GLU A 523 8.60 13.12 -2.15
C GLU A 523 8.64 11.80 -1.39
N VAL A 524 8.03 10.76 -1.95
CA VAL A 524 7.98 9.43 -1.34
C VAL A 524 9.36 8.77 -1.29
N ALA A 525 10.14 8.90 -2.37
CA ALA A 525 11.49 8.35 -2.43
C ALA A 525 12.42 8.99 -1.40
N GLN A 526 12.34 10.31 -1.23
CA GLN A 526 13.13 11.02 -0.23
C GLN A 526 12.73 10.65 1.19
N ALA A 527 11.41 10.63 1.48
CA ALA A 527 10.90 10.17 2.78
C ALA A 527 11.40 8.75 3.10
N THR A 528 11.34 7.83 2.13
CA THR A 528 11.81 6.46 2.27
C THR A 528 13.30 6.38 2.57
N MET A 529 14.13 7.06 1.78
CA MET A 529 15.58 6.99 1.95
C MET A 529 16.06 7.61 3.27
N VAL A 530 15.50 8.79 3.64
CA VAL A 530 15.86 9.47 4.90
C VAL A 530 15.43 8.63 6.11
N SER A 531 14.22 8.08 6.10
CA SER A 531 13.73 7.23 7.19
C SER A 531 14.53 5.92 7.29
N ALA A 532 14.85 5.29 6.15
CA ALA A 532 15.63 4.06 6.13
C ALA A 532 17.06 4.25 6.64
N ALA A 533 17.74 5.30 6.19
CA ALA A 533 19.11 5.60 6.61
C ALA A 533 19.21 5.94 8.11
N ALA A 534 18.17 6.51 8.68
CA ALA A 534 18.14 6.88 10.10
C ALA A 534 17.81 5.71 11.04
N ARG A 535 17.16 4.64 10.59
CA ARG A 535 16.74 3.50 11.43
C ARG A 535 17.85 2.46 11.54
N HIS A 536 18.54 2.45 12.66
CA HIS A 536 19.72 1.61 12.91
C HIS A 536 19.36 0.27 13.59
N GLU A 537 18.53 -0.52 12.93
CA GLU A 537 18.13 -1.87 13.39
C GLU A 537 17.71 -2.74 12.20
N CYS A 538 17.40 -4.03 12.45
CA CYS A 538 16.61 -4.86 11.57
C CYS A 538 15.20 -5.04 12.17
N ARG A 539 14.13 -4.75 11.38
CA ARG A 539 12.73 -4.97 11.81
C ARG A 539 11.84 -5.22 10.61
N GLY A 540 11.16 -6.37 10.59
CA GLY A 540 10.25 -6.73 9.50
C GLY A 540 10.89 -6.63 8.12
N ALA A 541 10.35 -5.76 7.27
CA ALA A 541 10.86 -5.52 5.92
C ALA A 541 12.11 -4.65 5.86
N HIS A 542 12.47 -3.95 6.94
CA HIS A 542 13.71 -3.18 7.05
C HIS A 542 14.85 -4.09 7.52
N SER A 543 15.59 -4.66 6.56
CA SER A 543 16.70 -5.58 6.84
C SER A 543 18.04 -4.94 6.44
N VAL A 544 18.87 -4.63 7.42
CA VAL A 544 20.16 -3.95 7.25
C VAL A 544 21.29 -4.87 7.72
N ARG A 545 22.17 -5.25 6.81
CA ARG A 545 23.23 -6.24 7.10
C ARG A 545 24.19 -5.81 8.21
N ASP A 546 24.40 -4.49 8.36
CA ASP A 546 25.27 -3.94 9.41
C ASP A 546 24.72 -4.18 10.81
N TYR A 547 23.40 -4.36 10.93
CA TYR A 547 22.70 -4.56 12.21
C TYR A 547 22.18 -5.99 12.40
N ASP A 548 22.43 -6.89 11.44
CA ASP A 548 22.03 -8.29 11.57
C ASP A 548 22.74 -8.96 12.76
N ARG A 549 22.00 -9.71 13.58
CA ARG A 549 22.46 -10.38 14.80
C ARG A 549 21.79 -11.75 14.91
N PRO A 550 22.40 -12.69 15.65
CA PRO A 550 21.79 -13.97 15.97
C PRO A 550 20.45 -13.81 16.74
N ALA A 551 19.59 -14.82 16.66
CA ALA A 551 18.30 -14.83 17.36
C ALA A 551 18.44 -14.86 18.90
N ASP A 552 19.56 -15.34 19.41
CA ASP A 552 19.91 -15.44 20.83
C ASP A 552 20.74 -14.24 21.35
N ASP A 553 20.94 -13.21 20.53
CA ASP A 553 21.55 -11.96 21.00
C ASP A 553 20.72 -11.34 22.12
N ALA A 554 21.35 -11.09 23.26
CA ALA A 554 20.65 -10.67 24.48
C ALA A 554 20.06 -9.24 24.42
N LYS A 555 20.57 -8.38 23.51
CA LYS A 555 20.15 -6.97 23.39
C LYS A 555 19.30 -6.72 22.15
N CYS A 556 19.71 -7.28 21.04
CA CYS A 556 19.12 -7.02 19.71
C CYS A 556 18.90 -8.33 18.96
N PRO A 557 18.01 -9.22 19.42
CA PRO A 557 17.76 -10.51 18.77
C PRO A 557 17.30 -10.29 17.32
N LEU A 558 17.93 -10.97 16.37
CA LEU A 558 17.75 -10.79 14.93
C LEU A 558 18.02 -9.34 14.46
N GLY A 559 18.79 -8.57 15.20
CA GLY A 559 19.09 -7.17 14.91
C GLY A 559 18.00 -6.16 15.31
N ARG A 560 16.91 -6.60 15.96
CA ARG A 560 15.83 -5.74 16.41
C ARG A 560 16.16 -5.07 17.74
N ASP A 561 16.08 -3.76 17.78
CA ASP A 561 16.41 -2.93 18.96
C ASP A 561 15.12 -2.28 19.52
N ASP A 562 14.44 -2.99 20.42
CA ASP A 562 13.22 -2.50 21.05
C ASP A 562 13.44 -1.33 22.02
N VAL A 563 14.67 -1.13 22.50
CA VAL A 563 15.00 -0.04 23.44
C VAL A 563 15.03 1.30 22.71
N ASN A 564 15.69 1.35 21.56
CA ASN A 564 15.91 2.59 20.83
C ASN A 564 14.92 2.80 19.68
N TRP A 565 14.40 1.71 19.07
CA TRP A 565 13.67 1.77 17.81
C TRP A 565 12.20 1.25 17.83
N LEU A 566 11.66 0.89 19.00
CA LEU A 566 10.19 0.61 19.10
C LEU A 566 9.41 1.92 19.08
N LYS A 567 9.49 2.62 17.94
CA LYS A 567 8.88 3.92 17.69
C LYS A 567 8.64 4.13 16.20
N HIS A 568 7.63 4.89 15.87
CA HIS A 568 7.34 5.35 14.51
C HIS A 568 8.27 6.51 14.13
N THR A 569 8.62 6.57 12.85
CA THR A 569 9.29 7.71 12.22
C THR A 569 8.25 8.63 11.60
N LEU A 570 8.49 9.93 11.62
CA LEU A 570 7.68 10.95 10.98
C LEU A 570 8.61 11.87 10.18
N TRP A 571 8.58 11.78 8.86
CA TRP A 571 9.41 12.60 7.98
C TRP A 571 8.69 13.90 7.61
N ASP A 572 9.33 15.01 7.82
CA ASP A 572 8.88 16.34 7.42
C ASP A 572 9.61 16.80 6.17
N LYS A 573 8.85 17.19 5.14
CA LYS A 573 9.38 17.58 3.83
C LYS A 573 10.18 18.88 3.88
N ASP A 574 9.67 19.89 4.60
CA ASP A 574 10.23 21.25 4.56
C ASP A 574 11.57 21.33 5.27
N THR A 575 11.72 20.59 6.37
CA THR A 575 12.97 20.50 7.12
C THR A 575 13.85 19.34 6.69
N ASN A 576 13.32 18.40 5.89
CA ASN A 576 13.93 17.12 5.54
C ASN A 576 14.48 16.36 6.77
N SER A 577 13.74 16.38 7.86
CA SER A 577 14.15 15.78 9.14
C SER A 577 13.11 14.81 9.67
N LEU A 578 13.50 14.01 10.66
CA LEU A 578 12.64 13.04 11.33
C LEU A 578 12.29 13.50 12.73
N SER A 579 11.02 13.29 13.07
CA SER A 579 10.55 13.21 14.45
C SER A 579 10.02 11.81 14.74
N TYR A 580 9.71 11.51 15.99
CA TYR A 580 9.32 10.18 16.41
C TYR A 580 8.10 10.21 17.30
N LYS A 581 7.26 9.17 17.23
CA LYS A 581 6.20 8.91 18.21
C LYS A 581 6.30 7.47 18.74
N PRO A 582 5.91 7.20 19.99
CA PRO A 582 5.90 5.83 20.52
C PRO A 582 4.86 4.97 19.80
N VAL A 583 5.10 3.65 19.75
CA VAL A 583 4.11 2.65 19.33
C VAL A 583 3.05 2.51 20.42
N THR A 584 1.79 2.42 20.03
CA THR A 584 0.66 2.17 20.94
C THR A 584 0.58 0.68 21.29
N LEU A 585 1.18 0.28 22.42
CA LEU A 585 1.17 -1.11 22.86
C LEU A 585 -0.11 -1.48 23.65
N LYS A 586 -0.95 -0.51 24.01
CA LYS A 586 -2.19 -0.75 24.74
C LYS A 586 -3.35 -0.98 23.77
N PRO A 587 -3.91 -2.19 23.69
CA PRO A 587 -5.11 -2.47 22.91
C PRO A 587 -6.36 -1.78 23.49
N LEU A 588 -7.50 -1.91 22.80
CA LEU A 588 -8.77 -1.29 23.19
C LEU A 588 -9.39 -2.00 24.42
N THR A 589 -9.44 -3.34 24.40
CA THR A 589 -10.23 -4.13 25.35
C THR A 589 -9.51 -5.32 25.96
N VAL A 590 -8.38 -5.75 25.40
CA VAL A 590 -7.61 -6.90 25.87
C VAL A 590 -6.26 -6.48 26.46
N GLU A 591 -5.51 -7.43 26.98
CA GLU A 591 -4.14 -7.18 27.44
C GLU A 591 -3.18 -7.01 26.25
N SER A 592 -2.15 -6.19 26.45
CA SER A 592 -1.12 -6.00 25.43
C SER A 592 -0.31 -7.26 25.21
N ILE A 593 0.11 -7.48 23.95
CA ILE A 593 1.04 -8.53 23.58
C ILE A 593 2.46 -7.92 23.56
N PRO A 594 3.30 -8.24 24.56
CA PRO A 594 4.62 -7.67 24.65
C PRO A 594 5.54 -8.18 23.51
N PRO A 595 6.55 -7.40 23.12
CA PRO A 595 7.52 -7.81 22.11
C PRO A 595 8.19 -9.14 22.45
N LYS A 596 8.26 -10.04 21.46
CA LYS A 596 8.93 -11.34 21.53
C LYS A 596 9.80 -11.54 20.30
N VAL A 597 10.81 -12.39 20.40
CA VAL A 597 11.62 -12.79 19.24
C VAL A 597 10.72 -13.53 18.22
N ARG A 598 10.78 -13.11 16.96
CA ARG A 598 10.05 -13.80 15.88
C ARG A 598 10.65 -15.17 15.61
N THR A 599 9.79 -16.18 15.55
CA THR A 599 10.16 -17.57 15.18
C THR A 599 9.46 -17.95 13.88
N PHE A 600 10.15 -18.70 13.00
CA PHE A 600 9.70 -19.10 11.67
C PHE A 600 9.77 -20.62 11.46
#